data_b0b6973b3bde9a929e7273fb3285bc0f
#
_entry.id   b0b6973b3bde9a929e7273fb3285bc0f
#
_cell.length_a   1.000
_cell.length_b   1.000
_cell.length_c   1.000
_cell.angle_alpha   90.00
_cell.angle_beta   90.00
_cell.angle_gamma   90.00
#
_symmetry.space_group_name_H-M   'P 1'
#
loop_
_entity.id
_entity.type
_entity.pdbx_description
1 polymer ?
#
loop_
_entity_poly.entity_id
_entity_poly.type
_entity_poly.pdbx_seq_one_letter_code
_entity_poly.pdbx_strand_id
1 'polypeptide(L)'
;VADGIRIFLKKSKKYDTSRLFTAKAYFYNGLVCIAIIVFICTYGVVNARIVHTTKYDVLINKKVENINEMKVVLVADLHIGYNIGAAQIKRMVDNINAENPDIVVMAGDIFDNSYDAIREPEKIKELFKSINSKYGIYAVYGNHDIYEKTLVGFTFKRHDKKMSDARMDELLKDSNVMLLRDDYVLVDNAFYLVGRADATRPGRDIDVRKSPDELTKDLDKTKPIFVIDHQPRQLEELSDAGVDLDLSGH
;
A
#
# COMPACT_ATOMS: atom_id res chain seq x y z
N VAL A 1 -7.92 8.21 -33.82
CA VAL A 1 -8.90 9.29 -33.61
C VAL A 1 -8.78 10.35 -34.72
N ALA A 2 -7.60 10.93 -34.99
CA ALA A 2 -7.42 11.98 -35.99
C ALA A 2 -7.82 11.54 -37.41
N ASP A 3 -7.51 10.32 -37.79
CA ASP A 3 -7.90 9.80 -39.12
C ASP A 3 -9.40 9.53 -39.20
N GLY A 4 -10.04 9.09 -38.12
CA GLY A 4 -11.50 8.97 -38.05
C GLY A 4 -12.20 10.32 -38.25
N ILE A 5 -11.71 11.37 -37.61
CA ILE A 5 -12.22 12.74 -37.79
C ILE A 5 -12.02 13.22 -39.23
N ARG A 6 -10.85 12.97 -39.81
CA ARG A 6 -10.56 13.33 -41.22
C ARG A 6 -11.52 12.63 -42.19
N ILE A 7 -11.75 11.34 -41.99
CA ILE A 7 -12.69 10.54 -42.83
C ILE A 7 -14.11 11.06 -42.68
N PHE A 8 -14.52 11.38 -41.45
CA PHE A 8 -15.84 11.95 -41.19
C PHE A 8 -16.03 13.30 -41.88
N LEU A 9 -15.06 14.22 -41.72
CA LEU A 9 -15.09 15.52 -42.36
C LEU A 9 -15.08 15.42 -43.90
N LYS A 10 -14.32 14.45 -44.47
CA LYS A 10 -14.34 14.19 -45.92
C LYS A 10 -15.71 13.74 -46.42
N LYS A 11 -16.44 12.92 -45.64
CA LYS A 11 -17.82 12.51 -45.99
C LYS A 11 -18.82 13.67 -45.92
N SER A 12 -18.54 14.66 -45.10
CA SER A 12 -19.38 15.83 -44.86
C SER A 12 -19.23 16.86 -45.96
N LYS A 13 -19.25 16.68 -47.21
CA LYS A 13 -19.16 17.60 -48.35
C LYS A 13 -19.25 19.12 -48.06
N LYS A 14 -19.41 19.51 -46.79
CA LYS A 14 -19.58 20.88 -46.29
C LYS A 14 -18.26 21.66 -46.12
N TYR A 15 -17.13 20.92 -46.01
CA TYR A 15 -15.83 21.53 -45.71
C TYR A 15 -14.80 21.14 -46.75
N ASP A 16 -13.93 22.08 -47.19
CA ASP A 16 -12.75 21.77 -47.98
C ASP A 16 -11.70 21.08 -47.09
N THR A 17 -11.54 19.78 -47.27
CA THR A 17 -10.63 18.95 -46.49
C THR A 17 -9.32 18.66 -47.20
N SER A 18 -9.08 19.25 -48.39
CA SER A 18 -7.92 19.00 -49.21
C SER A 18 -6.60 19.16 -48.44
N ARG A 19 -6.52 20.23 -47.62
CA ARG A 19 -5.35 20.54 -46.80
C ARG A 19 -5.10 19.54 -45.65
N LEU A 20 -6.13 18.80 -45.22
CA LEU A 20 -6.01 17.83 -44.12
C LEU A 20 -5.35 16.51 -44.58
N PHE A 21 -5.29 16.25 -45.87
CA PHE A 21 -4.74 15.02 -46.48
C PHE A 21 -3.38 15.23 -47.14
N THR A 22 -2.69 16.32 -46.82
CA THR A 22 -1.33 16.56 -47.34
C THR A 22 -0.28 15.85 -46.48
N ALA A 23 0.88 15.52 -47.05
CA ALA A 23 2.01 14.93 -46.32
C ALA A 23 2.42 15.80 -45.12
N LYS A 24 2.39 17.15 -45.29
CA LYS A 24 2.67 18.09 -44.18
C LYS A 24 1.65 17.97 -43.05
N ALA A 25 0.35 17.84 -43.36
CA ALA A 25 -0.69 17.69 -42.34
C ALA A 25 -0.52 16.38 -41.54
N TYR A 26 -0.17 15.29 -42.21
CA TYR A 26 0.13 14.02 -41.51
C TYR A 26 1.38 14.15 -40.64
N PHE A 27 2.44 14.79 -41.14
CA PHE A 27 3.65 15.04 -40.35
C PHE A 27 3.37 15.84 -39.08
N TYR A 28 2.70 17.01 -39.19
CA TYR A 28 2.35 17.80 -38.02
C TYR A 28 1.40 17.11 -37.05
N ASN A 29 0.45 16.34 -37.59
CA ASN A 29 -0.41 15.52 -36.72
C ASN A 29 0.40 14.46 -35.95
N GLY A 30 1.38 13.83 -36.58
CA GLY A 30 2.30 12.91 -35.93
C GLY A 30 3.07 13.59 -34.79
N LEU A 31 3.63 14.78 -35.04
CA LEU A 31 4.32 15.57 -34.02
C LEU A 31 3.40 15.92 -32.83
N VAL A 32 2.16 16.32 -33.09
CA VAL A 32 1.19 16.62 -32.03
C VAL A 32 0.88 15.36 -31.21
N CYS A 33 0.68 14.23 -31.87
CA CYS A 33 0.44 12.96 -31.14
C CYS A 33 1.65 12.59 -30.25
N ILE A 34 2.86 12.70 -30.78
CA ILE A 34 4.09 12.45 -30.01
C ILE A 34 4.20 13.40 -28.83
N ALA A 35 3.94 14.71 -29.03
CA ALA A 35 3.99 15.69 -27.96
C ALA A 35 2.98 15.39 -26.85
N ILE A 36 1.75 14.98 -27.21
CA ILE A 36 0.71 14.58 -26.24
C ILE A 36 1.19 13.33 -25.47
N ILE A 37 1.72 12.32 -26.13
CA ILE A 37 2.22 11.12 -25.48
C ILE A 37 3.34 11.47 -24.49
N VAL A 38 4.33 12.25 -24.94
CA VAL A 38 5.45 12.69 -24.08
C VAL A 38 4.94 13.46 -22.88
N PHE A 39 3.99 14.38 -23.10
CA PHE A 39 3.38 15.15 -22.00
C PHE A 39 2.67 14.25 -20.98
N ILE A 40 1.82 13.33 -21.44
CA ILE A 40 1.08 12.40 -20.55
C ILE A 40 2.05 11.50 -19.80
N CYS A 41 3.05 10.95 -20.47
CA CYS A 41 4.05 10.09 -19.83
C CYS A 41 4.87 10.87 -18.78
N THR A 42 5.33 12.08 -19.13
CA THR A 42 6.09 12.93 -18.19
C THR A 42 5.23 13.31 -17.00
N TYR A 43 3.99 13.75 -17.23
CA TYR A 43 3.04 14.06 -16.17
C TYR A 43 2.80 12.84 -15.25
N GLY A 44 2.56 11.65 -15.83
CA GLY A 44 2.36 10.42 -15.06
C GLY A 44 3.57 10.06 -14.19
N VAL A 45 4.79 10.14 -14.75
CA VAL A 45 6.03 9.88 -14.01
C VAL A 45 6.26 10.88 -12.87
N VAL A 46 5.96 12.16 -13.09
CA VAL A 46 6.09 13.19 -12.04
C VAL A 46 5.04 12.99 -10.98
N ASN A 47 3.77 12.82 -11.38
CA ASN A 47 2.64 12.65 -10.46
C ASN A 47 2.80 11.41 -9.56
N ALA A 48 3.27 10.29 -10.13
CA ALA A 48 3.52 9.07 -9.35
C ALA A 48 4.62 9.20 -8.27
N ARG A 49 5.39 10.29 -8.29
CA ARG A 49 6.43 10.57 -7.29
C ARG A 49 5.98 11.53 -6.19
N ILE A 50 4.79 12.07 -6.29
CA ILE A 50 4.22 12.99 -5.30
C ILE A 50 3.43 12.16 -4.30
N VAL A 51 3.83 12.24 -3.04
CA VAL A 51 3.10 11.59 -1.93
C VAL A 51 2.12 12.62 -1.36
N HIS A 52 0.86 12.27 -1.32
CA HIS A 52 -0.20 13.09 -0.74
C HIS A 52 -0.65 12.50 0.58
N THR A 53 -0.86 13.36 1.58
CA THR A 53 -1.47 12.99 2.86
C THR A 53 -2.95 13.30 2.81
N THR A 54 -3.79 12.29 3.05
CA THR A 54 -5.24 12.46 3.22
C THR A 54 -5.58 12.30 4.70
N LYS A 55 -6.44 13.18 5.24
CA LYS A 55 -6.80 13.18 6.66
C LYS A 55 -8.26 12.78 6.82
N TYR A 56 -8.49 11.94 7.80
CA TYR A 56 -9.82 11.49 8.23
C TYR A 56 -9.94 11.65 9.73
N ASP A 57 -11.08 12.12 10.20
CA ASP A 57 -11.43 12.14 11.61
C ASP A 57 -12.38 10.97 11.88
N VAL A 58 -11.98 10.08 12.80
CA VAL A 58 -12.75 8.89 13.16
C VAL A 58 -13.08 8.94 14.65
N LEU A 59 -14.35 8.82 14.97
CA LEU A 59 -14.82 8.78 16.36
C LEU A 59 -14.89 7.34 16.86
N ILE A 60 -14.15 7.05 17.93
CA ILE A 60 -14.23 5.77 18.63
C ILE A 60 -15.06 5.94 19.91
N ASN A 61 -16.12 5.16 20.04
CA ASN A 61 -17.07 5.26 21.16
C ASN A 61 -16.61 4.57 22.46
N LYS A 62 -15.30 4.34 22.61
CA LYS A 62 -14.70 3.78 23.82
C LYS A 62 -13.76 4.80 24.44
N LYS A 63 -13.88 5.00 25.76
CA LYS A 63 -13.00 5.91 26.48
C LYS A 63 -11.71 5.21 26.87
N VAL A 64 -10.60 5.90 26.67
CA VAL A 64 -9.27 5.47 27.13
C VAL A 64 -8.76 6.51 28.12
N GLU A 65 -8.24 6.06 29.24
CA GLU A 65 -7.66 6.96 30.24
C GLU A 65 -6.43 7.68 29.63
N ASN A 66 -6.39 9.00 29.77
CA ASN A 66 -5.32 9.87 29.29
C ASN A 66 -5.12 9.94 27.76
N ILE A 67 -6.03 9.38 26.94
CA ILE A 67 -6.00 9.51 25.48
C ILE A 67 -7.36 10.07 25.02
N ASN A 68 -7.39 11.35 24.66
CA ASN A 68 -8.57 11.98 24.08
C ASN A 68 -8.53 12.02 22.55
N GLU A 69 -7.34 12.03 21.98
CA GLU A 69 -7.06 12.07 20.56
C GLU A 69 -5.79 11.28 20.29
N MET A 70 -5.76 10.55 19.18
CA MET A 70 -4.60 9.80 18.74
C MET A 70 -4.43 9.95 17.24
N LYS A 71 -3.24 10.34 16.81
CA LYS A 71 -2.90 10.45 15.39
C LYS A 71 -2.29 9.15 14.89
N VAL A 72 -3.06 8.45 14.06
CA VAL A 72 -2.64 7.23 13.37
C VAL A 72 -2.21 7.59 11.96
N VAL A 73 -1.00 7.21 11.56
CA VAL A 73 -0.59 7.27 10.17
C VAL A 73 -0.65 5.86 9.60
N LEU A 74 -1.48 5.70 8.57
CA LEU A 74 -1.61 4.47 7.79
C LEU A 74 -0.85 4.60 6.47
N VAL A 75 -0.01 3.63 6.18
CA VAL A 75 0.61 3.42 4.87
C VAL A 75 0.38 1.99 4.42
N ALA A 76 0.22 1.77 3.12
CA ALA A 76 0.06 0.45 2.52
C ALA A 76 0.64 0.44 1.10
N ASP A 77 0.78 -0.73 0.52
CA ASP A 77 1.11 -0.92 -0.90
C ASP A 77 2.40 -0.19 -1.32
N LEU A 78 3.45 -0.30 -0.48
CA LEU A 78 4.73 0.35 -0.72
C LEU A 78 5.50 -0.30 -1.88
N HIS A 79 5.36 -1.62 -2.05
CA HIS A 79 6.01 -2.41 -3.10
C HIS A 79 7.51 -2.11 -3.25
N ILE A 80 8.24 -2.11 -2.13
CA ILE A 80 9.68 -1.87 -2.12
C ILE A 80 10.38 -2.99 -2.91
N GLY A 81 11.11 -2.61 -3.95
CA GLY A 81 11.74 -3.54 -4.86
C GLY A 81 12.50 -2.85 -5.98
N TYR A 82 12.39 -3.37 -7.20
CA TYR A 82 13.10 -2.81 -8.35
C TYR A 82 12.67 -1.39 -8.72
N ASN A 83 11.39 -1.06 -8.55
CA ASN A 83 10.81 0.21 -9.00
C ASN A 83 10.74 1.25 -7.87
N ILE A 84 10.49 0.81 -6.64
CA ILE A 84 10.38 1.65 -5.45
C ILE A 84 11.63 1.41 -4.59
N GLY A 85 12.41 2.42 -4.39
CA GLY A 85 13.66 2.37 -3.64
C GLY A 85 13.77 3.45 -2.57
N ALA A 86 14.97 3.61 -2.01
CA ALA A 86 15.24 4.48 -0.88
C ALA A 86 14.79 5.94 -1.07
N ALA A 87 14.82 6.47 -2.31
CA ALA A 87 14.41 7.85 -2.56
C ALA A 87 12.89 8.08 -2.39
N GLN A 88 12.06 7.09 -2.77
CA GLN A 88 10.62 7.14 -2.56
C GLN A 88 10.28 6.93 -1.09
N ILE A 89 10.91 5.94 -0.45
CA ILE A 89 10.73 5.66 0.97
C ILE A 89 11.15 6.86 1.82
N LYS A 90 12.25 7.54 1.48
CA LYS A 90 12.63 8.77 2.18
C LYS A 90 11.54 9.83 2.16
N ARG A 91 10.91 10.07 1.00
CA ARG A 91 9.81 11.05 0.91
C ARG A 91 8.60 10.65 1.76
N MET A 92 8.27 9.37 1.77
CA MET A 92 7.21 8.85 2.63
C MET A 92 7.54 9.07 4.11
N VAL A 93 8.76 8.72 4.54
CA VAL A 93 9.22 8.90 5.92
C VAL A 93 9.24 10.38 6.32
N ASP A 94 9.71 11.27 5.44
CA ASP A 94 9.68 12.71 5.68
C ASP A 94 8.24 13.20 5.91
N ASN A 95 7.27 12.73 5.12
CA ASN A 95 5.85 13.08 5.28
C ASN A 95 5.25 12.48 6.57
N ILE A 96 5.56 11.23 6.90
CA ILE A 96 5.13 10.61 8.15
C ILE A 96 5.62 11.44 9.34
N ASN A 97 6.91 11.78 9.37
CA ASN A 97 7.49 12.54 10.46
C ASN A 97 6.93 13.97 10.56
N ALA A 98 6.58 14.60 9.42
CA ALA A 98 5.93 15.90 9.40
C ALA A 98 4.53 15.89 10.05
N GLU A 99 3.84 14.76 10.03
CA GLU A 99 2.55 14.60 10.71
C GLU A 99 2.67 14.43 12.23
N ASN A 100 3.86 14.10 12.75
CA ASN A 100 4.08 13.78 14.18
C ASN A 100 3.09 12.72 14.71
N PRO A 101 3.09 11.50 14.16
CA PRO A 101 2.12 10.47 14.53
C PRO A 101 2.35 9.93 15.94
N ASP A 102 1.24 9.54 16.60
CA ASP A 102 1.33 8.74 17.82
C ASP A 102 1.69 7.29 17.49
N ILE A 103 1.17 6.77 16.38
CA ILE A 103 1.41 5.40 15.92
C ILE A 103 1.48 5.36 14.39
N VAL A 104 2.31 4.48 13.87
CA VAL A 104 2.41 4.22 12.42
C VAL A 104 2.04 2.78 12.13
N VAL A 105 1.21 2.58 11.12
CA VAL A 105 0.68 1.29 10.70
C VAL A 105 1.01 1.06 9.23
N MET A 106 1.60 -0.07 8.92
CA MET A 106 1.89 -0.53 7.55
C MET A 106 0.96 -1.70 7.21
N ALA A 107 -0.08 -1.44 6.41
CA ALA A 107 -1.13 -2.40 6.10
C ALA A 107 -0.84 -3.25 4.87
N GLY A 108 0.30 -3.92 4.84
CA GLY A 108 0.68 -4.92 3.85
C GLY A 108 1.22 -4.38 2.53
N ASP A 109 1.66 -5.31 1.69
CA ASP A 109 2.36 -5.08 0.44
C ASP A 109 3.53 -4.10 0.61
N ILE A 110 4.32 -4.33 1.66
CA ILE A 110 5.51 -3.54 1.98
C ILE A 110 6.60 -3.81 0.96
N PHE A 111 6.78 -5.07 0.58
CA PHE A 111 7.78 -5.53 -0.37
C PHE A 111 7.15 -6.06 -1.66
N ASP A 112 7.95 -6.11 -2.73
CA ASP A 112 7.52 -6.65 -4.02
C ASP A 112 8.11 -8.05 -4.25
N ASN A 113 7.46 -9.08 -3.68
CA ASN A 113 7.68 -10.52 -3.82
C ASN A 113 9.05 -11.08 -3.41
N SER A 114 10.14 -10.34 -3.48
CA SER A 114 11.49 -10.88 -3.27
C SER A 114 12.41 -9.90 -2.56
N TYR A 115 13.08 -10.38 -1.52
CA TYR A 115 14.12 -9.61 -0.84
C TYR A 115 15.24 -9.18 -1.80
N ASP A 116 15.61 -10.03 -2.76
CA ASP A 116 16.67 -9.74 -3.72
C ASP A 116 16.31 -8.61 -4.70
N ALA A 117 15.04 -8.22 -4.78
CA ALA A 117 14.58 -7.05 -5.53
C ALA A 117 14.81 -5.72 -4.79
N ILE A 118 15.03 -5.76 -3.47
CA ILE A 118 15.21 -4.58 -2.64
C ILE A 118 16.57 -3.97 -2.93
N ARG A 119 16.55 -2.77 -3.47
CA ARG A 119 17.76 -1.98 -3.65
C ARG A 119 18.11 -1.25 -2.37
N GLU A 120 19.37 -1.28 -1.96
CA GLU A 120 19.89 -0.57 -0.79
C GLU A 120 19.13 -0.94 0.53
N PRO A 121 19.00 -2.25 0.90
CA PRO A 121 18.22 -2.68 2.06
C PRO A 121 18.66 -2.02 3.37
N GLU A 122 19.96 -1.78 3.58
CA GLU A 122 20.47 -1.08 4.76
C GLU A 122 19.94 0.36 4.84
N LYS A 123 19.85 1.03 3.71
CA LYS A 123 19.32 2.39 3.67
C LYS A 123 17.80 2.43 3.93
N ILE A 124 17.06 1.44 3.43
CA ILE A 124 15.64 1.28 3.76
C ILE A 124 15.47 1.08 5.27
N LYS A 125 16.29 0.21 5.88
CA LYS A 125 16.32 -0.02 7.32
C LYS A 125 16.55 1.27 8.11
N GLU A 126 17.55 2.06 7.74
CA GLU A 126 17.84 3.33 8.41
C GLU A 126 16.70 4.35 8.25
N LEU A 127 16.05 4.38 7.10
CA LEU A 127 14.89 5.23 6.87
C LEU A 127 13.71 4.82 7.76
N PHE A 128 13.39 3.55 7.87
CA PHE A 128 12.34 3.08 8.77
C PHE A 128 12.66 3.38 10.23
N LYS A 129 13.91 3.20 10.66
CA LYS A 129 14.36 3.59 12.01
C LYS A 129 14.21 5.09 12.29
N SER A 130 14.25 5.92 11.27
CA SER A 130 14.10 7.37 11.40
C SER A 130 12.64 7.84 11.51
N ILE A 131 11.68 6.93 11.44
CA ILE A 131 10.27 7.25 11.70
C ILE A 131 10.09 7.51 13.19
N ASN A 132 9.55 8.68 13.51
CA ASN A 132 9.22 9.05 14.88
C ASN A 132 7.76 8.74 15.17
N SER A 133 7.50 7.95 16.22
CA SER A 133 6.16 7.67 16.69
C SER A 133 6.17 7.34 18.19
N LYS A 134 5.16 7.79 18.91
CA LYS A 134 5.06 7.60 20.37
C LYS A 134 4.90 6.14 20.75
N TYR A 135 4.04 5.42 20.02
CA TYR A 135 3.65 4.05 20.33
C TYR A 135 4.29 3.01 19.39
N GLY A 136 5.18 3.45 18.51
CA GLY A 136 5.93 2.55 17.61
C GLY A 136 5.31 2.38 16.23
N ILE A 137 5.90 1.44 15.49
CA ILE A 137 5.56 1.12 14.11
C ILE A 137 5.12 -0.33 14.05
N TYR A 138 3.95 -0.58 13.47
CA TYR A 138 3.38 -1.92 13.35
C TYR A 138 3.08 -2.25 11.90
N ALA A 139 3.22 -3.51 11.54
CA ALA A 139 3.02 -3.95 10.17
C ALA A 139 2.26 -5.28 10.11
N VAL A 140 1.56 -5.50 9.02
CA VAL A 140 1.11 -6.82 8.58
C VAL A 140 1.68 -7.06 7.18
N TYR A 141 1.72 -8.32 6.74
CA TYR A 141 2.00 -8.64 5.36
C TYR A 141 0.75 -8.62 4.50
N GLY A 142 0.92 -8.23 3.24
CA GLY A 142 -0.04 -8.40 2.17
C GLY A 142 0.34 -9.56 1.25
N ASN A 143 -0.39 -9.71 0.17
CA ASN A 143 -0.20 -10.83 -0.74
C ASN A 143 1.11 -10.74 -1.55
N HIS A 144 1.68 -9.56 -1.75
CA HIS A 144 2.96 -9.37 -2.43
C HIS A 144 4.18 -9.54 -1.51
N ASP A 145 4.01 -9.50 -0.19
CA ASP A 145 5.09 -9.81 0.75
C ASP A 145 5.41 -11.32 0.82
N ILE A 146 4.60 -12.14 0.16
CA ILE A 146 4.76 -13.58 0.11
C ILE A 146 5.38 -13.97 -1.22
N TYR A 147 6.51 -14.69 -1.17
CA TYR A 147 7.30 -15.05 -2.35
C TYR A 147 6.48 -15.80 -3.41
N GLU A 148 6.48 -15.28 -4.62
CA GLU A 148 6.01 -15.98 -5.84
C GLU A 148 7.09 -15.94 -6.92
N LYS A 149 7.28 -17.07 -7.61
CA LYS A 149 8.13 -17.08 -8.82
C LYS A 149 7.40 -16.34 -9.93
N THR A 150 7.92 -15.17 -10.30
CA THR A 150 7.49 -14.43 -11.47
C THR A 150 8.43 -14.69 -12.63
N LEU A 151 7.91 -14.91 -13.83
CA LEU A 151 8.67 -14.93 -15.06
C LEU A 151 8.08 -13.87 -15.99
N VAL A 152 8.88 -12.87 -16.36
CA VAL A 152 8.47 -11.76 -17.26
C VAL A 152 7.17 -11.05 -16.77
N GLY A 153 7.01 -10.86 -15.45
CA GLY A 153 5.85 -10.20 -14.87
C GLY A 153 4.58 -11.07 -14.75
N PHE A 154 4.64 -12.34 -15.13
CA PHE A 154 3.54 -13.28 -14.95
C PHE A 154 3.83 -14.24 -13.81
N THR A 155 2.86 -14.40 -12.92
CA THR A 155 2.92 -15.34 -11.80
C THR A 155 2.56 -16.74 -12.27
N PHE A 156 3.46 -17.69 -12.11
CA PHE A 156 3.16 -19.09 -12.37
C PHE A 156 2.67 -19.73 -11.05
N LYS A 157 1.38 -20.08 -11.00
CA LYS A 157 0.81 -20.86 -9.90
C LYS A 157 1.52 -22.22 -9.80
N ARG A 158 2.52 -22.31 -8.92
CA ARG A 158 3.01 -23.58 -8.42
C ARG A 158 2.54 -23.73 -6.98
N HIS A 159 2.07 -24.92 -6.63
CA HIS A 159 1.62 -25.27 -5.28
C HIS A 159 2.76 -25.37 -4.24
N ASP A 160 3.91 -24.77 -4.52
CA ASP A 160 5.04 -24.77 -3.61
C ASP A 160 4.81 -23.70 -2.51
N LYS A 161 5.09 -24.08 -1.29
CA LYS A 161 4.86 -23.36 -0.04
C LYS A 161 4.87 -21.84 -0.18
N LYS A 162 3.75 -21.21 0.18
CA LYS A 162 3.56 -19.77 0.29
C LYS A 162 4.36 -19.24 1.50
N MET A 163 5.60 -18.85 1.29
CA MET A 163 6.51 -18.45 2.36
C MET A 163 6.98 -17.01 2.14
N SER A 164 6.89 -16.18 3.18
CA SER A 164 7.65 -14.93 3.23
C SER A 164 9.16 -15.23 3.31
N ASP A 165 9.98 -14.33 2.76
CA ASP A 165 11.44 -14.42 2.91
C ASP A 165 11.82 -13.98 4.33
N ALA A 166 12.52 -14.86 5.08
CA ALA A 166 12.93 -14.54 6.45
C ALA A 166 13.77 -13.25 6.55
N ARG A 167 14.49 -12.91 5.50
CA ARG A 167 15.28 -11.66 5.43
C ARG A 167 14.40 -10.40 5.47
N MET A 168 13.16 -10.50 4.98
CA MET A 168 12.17 -9.40 5.10
C MET A 168 11.72 -9.23 6.56
N ASP A 169 11.46 -10.34 7.27
CA ASP A 169 11.13 -10.31 8.69
C ASP A 169 12.28 -9.68 9.50
N GLU A 170 13.53 -10.07 9.20
CA GLU A 170 14.73 -9.51 9.83
C GLU A 170 14.88 -8.01 9.53
N LEU A 171 14.66 -7.58 8.27
CA LEU A 171 14.71 -6.18 7.89
C LEU A 171 13.70 -5.34 8.70
N LEU A 172 12.45 -5.79 8.81
CA LEU A 172 11.43 -5.10 9.61
C LEU A 172 11.81 -5.05 11.08
N LYS A 173 12.21 -6.18 11.66
CA LYS A 173 12.66 -6.28 13.05
C LYS A 173 13.83 -5.34 13.33
N ASP A 174 14.85 -5.37 12.48
CA ASP A 174 16.04 -4.51 12.58
C ASP A 174 15.70 -3.03 12.36
N SER A 175 14.56 -2.74 11.78
CA SER A 175 14.02 -1.38 11.57
C SER A 175 13.10 -0.89 12.69
N ASN A 176 12.99 -1.63 13.80
CA ASN A 176 12.05 -1.38 14.90
C ASN A 176 10.58 -1.42 14.45
N VAL A 177 10.26 -2.15 13.39
CA VAL A 177 8.88 -2.39 12.92
C VAL A 177 8.39 -3.72 13.50
N MET A 178 7.32 -3.69 14.26
CA MET A 178 6.69 -4.88 14.83
C MET A 178 5.75 -5.52 13.79
N LEU A 179 6.15 -6.66 13.26
CA LEU A 179 5.32 -7.45 12.35
C LEU A 179 4.34 -8.30 13.15
N LEU A 180 3.04 -8.10 12.91
CA LEU A 180 1.95 -8.89 13.49
C LEU A 180 1.43 -9.88 12.43
N ARG A 181 1.17 -11.13 12.85
CA ARG A 181 0.75 -12.21 11.94
C ARG A 181 -0.28 -13.08 12.65
N ASP A 182 -1.56 -12.73 12.54
CA ASP A 182 -2.66 -13.30 13.33
C ASP A 182 -2.35 -13.24 14.84
N ASP A 183 -1.85 -12.07 15.24
CA ASP A 183 -1.42 -11.80 16.61
C ASP A 183 -1.86 -10.39 17.02
N TYR A 184 -1.74 -10.06 18.30
CA TYR A 184 -2.12 -8.76 18.83
C TYR A 184 -1.12 -8.24 19.86
N VAL A 185 -1.18 -6.95 20.10
CA VAL A 185 -0.45 -6.26 21.15
C VAL A 185 -1.38 -5.32 21.91
N LEU A 186 -1.24 -5.25 23.23
CA LEU A 186 -1.86 -4.22 24.07
C LEU A 186 -0.88 -3.05 24.18
N VAL A 187 -1.19 -1.96 23.51
CA VAL A 187 -0.35 -0.77 23.46
C VAL A 187 -0.65 0.14 24.66
N ASP A 188 0.38 0.46 25.44
CA ASP A 188 0.31 1.37 26.62
C ASP A 188 -0.81 1.02 27.62
N ASN A 189 -1.20 -0.24 27.71
CA ASN A 189 -2.37 -0.71 28.46
C ASN A 189 -3.69 0.01 28.06
N ALA A 190 -3.73 0.66 26.92
CA ALA A 190 -4.77 1.58 26.49
C ALA A 190 -5.69 1.00 25.41
N PHE A 191 -5.14 0.41 24.37
CA PHE A 191 -5.88 -0.15 23.25
C PHE A 191 -5.16 -1.37 22.66
N TYR A 192 -5.91 -2.23 21.99
CA TYR A 192 -5.35 -3.36 21.25
C TYR A 192 -5.10 -3.00 19.80
N LEU A 193 -3.97 -3.46 19.30
CA LEU A 193 -3.65 -3.49 17.88
C LEU A 193 -3.52 -4.94 17.44
N VAL A 194 -4.37 -5.37 16.53
CA VAL A 194 -4.47 -6.74 16.05
C VAL A 194 -4.00 -6.77 14.60
N GLY A 195 -2.98 -7.55 14.29
CA GLY A 195 -2.52 -7.72 12.91
C GLY A 195 -3.02 -9.04 12.31
N ARG A 196 -3.75 -8.96 11.20
CA ARG A 196 -4.27 -10.14 10.50
C ARG A 196 -3.28 -10.63 9.46
N ALA A 197 -3.14 -11.94 9.32
CA ALA A 197 -2.48 -12.53 8.17
C ALA A 197 -3.30 -12.27 6.90
N ASP A 198 -2.64 -12.15 5.74
CA ASP A 198 -3.35 -11.88 4.49
C ASP A 198 -4.40 -12.97 4.17
N ALA A 199 -5.54 -12.53 3.65
CA ALA A 199 -6.68 -13.39 3.40
C ALA A 199 -6.43 -14.47 2.33
N THR A 200 -5.55 -14.18 1.37
CA THR A 200 -5.27 -15.06 0.24
C THR A 200 -3.93 -15.78 0.38
N ARG A 201 -3.00 -15.17 1.11
CA ARG A 201 -1.63 -15.66 1.33
C ARG A 201 -1.17 -15.39 2.75
N PRO A 202 -1.61 -16.19 3.73
CA PRO A 202 -1.32 -15.93 5.14
C PRO A 202 0.17 -15.92 5.49
N GLY A 203 1.00 -16.53 4.66
CA GLY A 203 2.45 -16.52 4.83
C GLY A 203 2.99 -17.75 5.54
N ARG A 204 4.26 -17.67 5.97
CA ARG A 204 4.98 -18.78 6.58
C ARG A 204 4.31 -19.21 7.89
N ASP A 205 4.19 -20.52 8.05
CA ASP A 205 3.66 -21.18 9.26
C ASP A 205 2.18 -20.88 9.58
N ILE A 206 1.45 -20.28 8.62
CA ILE A 206 0.01 -20.04 8.72
C ILE A 206 -0.66 -20.65 7.50
N ASP A 207 -1.41 -21.71 7.69
CA ASP A 207 -2.16 -22.35 6.60
C ASP A 207 -3.45 -21.62 6.28
N VAL A 208 -4.16 -21.19 7.32
CA VAL A 208 -5.42 -20.42 7.24
C VAL A 208 -5.36 -19.33 8.31
N ARG A 209 -5.69 -18.10 7.93
CA ARG A 209 -5.74 -17.00 8.91
C ARG A 209 -6.85 -17.22 9.95
N LYS A 210 -6.63 -16.73 11.14
CA LYS A 210 -7.62 -16.78 12.21
C LYS A 210 -8.88 -15.99 11.84
N SER A 211 -10.01 -16.48 12.31
CA SER A 211 -11.28 -15.74 12.24
C SER A 211 -11.25 -14.51 13.16
N PRO A 212 -12.13 -13.51 12.93
CA PRO A 212 -12.27 -12.38 13.84
C PRO A 212 -12.51 -12.79 15.30
N ASP A 213 -13.36 -13.79 15.54
CA ASP A 213 -13.63 -14.28 16.90
C ASP A 213 -12.39 -14.92 17.54
N GLU A 214 -11.63 -15.72 16.81
CA GLU A 214 -10.40 -16.33 17.33
C GLU A 214 -9.33 -15.27 17.69
N LEU A 215 -9.27 -14.17 16.93
CA LEU A 215 -8.33 -13.08 17.18
C LEU A 215 -8.71 -12.22 18.40
N THR A 216 -10.02 -12.07 18.67
CA THR A 216 -10.52 -11.12 19.68
C THR A 216 -11.03 -11.78 20.95
N LYS A 217 -11.13 -13.13 21.01
CA LYS A 217 -11.76 -13.88 22.13
C LYS A 217 -11.15 -13.58 23.50
N ASP A 218 -9.84 -13.34 23.54
CA ASP A 218 -9.10 -13.14 24.79
C ASP A 218 -8.86 -11.65 25.09
N LEU A 219 -9.41 -10.73 24.25
CA LEU A 219 -9.23 -9.28 24.41
C LEU A 219 -10.29 -8.67 25.34
N ASP A 220 -9.86 -7.69 26.11
CA ASP A 220 -10.77 -6.86 26.92
C ASP A 220 -11.55 -5.90 25.99
N LYS A 221 -12.78 -6.25 25.67
CA LYS A 221 -13.63 -5.49 24.73
C LYS A 221 -14.10 -4.13 25.29
N THR A 222 -13.74 -3.78 26.51
CA THR A 222 -13.95 -2.42 27.05
C THR A 222 -12.92 -1.43 26.50
N LYS A 223 -11.76 -1.92 26.03
CA LYS A 223 -10.72 -1.15 25.38
C LYS A 223 -10.96 -1.07 23.87
N PRO A 224 -10.51 -0.01 23.19
CA PRO A 224 -10.51 0.04 21.73
C PRO A 224 -9.69 -1.12 21.12
N ILE A 225 -10.23 -1.71 20.05
CA ILE A 225 -9.59 -2.76 19.28
C ILE A 225 -9.46 -2.26 17.85
N PHE A 226 -8.22 -2.03 17.41
CA PHE A 226 -7.89 -1.66 16.05
C PHE A 226 -7.30 -2.86 15.32
N VAL A 227 -7.78 -3.12 14.12
CA VAL A 227 -7.28 -4.19 13.27
C VAL A 227 -6.44 -3.60 12.15
N ILE A 228 -5.32 -4.22 11.84
CA ILE A 228 -4.55 -4.02 10.64
C ILE A 228 -4.81 -5.22 9.73
N ASP A 229 -5.38 -5.00 8.58
CA ASP A 229 -5.56 -6.02 7.53
C ASP A 229 -4.96 -5.48 6.22
N HIS A 230 -4.50 -6.34 5.34
CA HIS A 230 -4.15 -5.88 4.00
C HIS A 230 -5.38 -5.84 3.11
N GLN A 231 -6.14 -6.93 3.06
CA GLN A 231 -7.37 -7.02 2.29
C GLN A 231 -8.59 -6.87 3.22
N PRO A 232 -9.39 -5.79 3.12
CA PRO A 232 -10.54 -5.57 3.99
C PRO A 232 -11.62 -6.62 3.72
N ARG A 233 -11.62 -7.68 4.52
CA ARG A 233 -12.58 -8.78 4.44
C ARG A 233 -13.19 -9.08 5.78
N GLN A 234 -14.40 -9.62 5.77
CA GLN A 234 -15.11 -10.00 6.99
C GLN A 234 -15.37 -8.79 7.91
N LEU A 235 -15.73 -7.64 7.33
CA LEU A 235 -15.91 -6.40 8.10
C LEU A 235 -17.10 -6.50 9.06
N GLU A 236 -18.15 -7.22 8.68
CA GLU A 236 -19.31 -7.47 9.53
C GLU A 236 -18.92 -8.36 10.73
N GLU A 237 -18.20 -9.46 10.47
CA GLU A 237 -17.72 -10.35 11.52
C GLU A 237 -16.68 -9.65 12.44
N LEU A 238 -15.85 -8.76 11.91
CA LEU A 238 -14.95 -7.93 12.73
C LEU A 238 -15.74 -7.01 13.65
N SER A 239 -16.76 -6.36 13.13
CA SER A 239 -17.66 -5.50 13.93
C SER A 239 -18.36 -6.30 15.03
N ASP A 240 -18.91 -7.47 14.71
CA ASP A 240 -19.57 -8.37 15.68
C ASP A 240 -18.60 -8.89 16.74
N ALA A 241 -17.34 -9.11 16.38
CA ALA A 241 -16.26 -9.49 17.28
C ALA A 241 -15.80 -8.35 18.20
N GLY A 242 -16.32 -7.11 18.00
CA GLY A 242 -16.06 -5.95 18.85
C GLY A 242 -14.87 -5.10 18.40
N VAL A 243 -14.45 -5.21 17.17
CA VAL A 243 -13.45 -4.34 16.55
C VAL A 243 -14.03 -2.95 16.31
N ASP A 244 -13.28 -1.91 16.64
CA ASP A 244 -13.72 -0.51 16.54
C ASP A 244 -13.24 0.18 15.25
N LEU A 245 -12.12 -0.28 14.70
CA LEU A 245 -11.52 0.29 13.49
C LEU A 245 -10.74 -0.77 12.72
N ASP A 246 -10.94 -0.84 11.41
CA ASP A 246 -10.11 -1.61 10.48
C ASP A 246 -9.24 -0.63 9.65
N LEU A 247 -7.93 -0.86 9.66
CA LEU A 247 -6.90 -0.11 8.96
C LEU A 247 -6.34 -0.99 7.84
N SER A 248 -6.80 -0.79 6.62
CA SER A 248 -6.48 -1.68 5.51
C SER A 248 -5.90 -0.97 4.29
N GLY A 249 -5.25 -1.78 3.42
CA GLY A 249 -4.68 -1.40 2.13
C GLY A 249 -5.39 -2.09 0.95
N HIS A 250 -4.62 -2.49 -0.10
CA HIS A 250 -5.01 -3.28 -1.30
C HIS A 250 -5.78 -2.48 -2.33
#